data_ff6924864171f43ecce4d91a5055574a
#
_entry.id   ff6924864171f43ecce4d91a5055574a
#
_cell.length_a   1.000
_cell.length_b   1.000
_cell.length_c   1.000
_cell.angle_alpha   90.00
_cell.angle_beta   90.00
_cell.angle_gamma   90.00
#
_symmetry.space_group_name_H-M   'P 1'
#
loop_
_entity.id
_entity.type
_entity.pdbx_description
1 polymer ?
#
loop_
_entity_poly.entity_id
_entity_poly.type
_entity_poly.pdbx_seq_one_letter_code
_entity_poly.pdbx_strand_id
1 'polypeptide(L)'
;VLKNPVLGVLVGAIFTAIIQSSAASIGILQALSVSGAITFASAFPIIMGTNIGTCATPLISSIGASKNAKRAAMIHFYFNLIGTIIFLIGVYIIQYTIGFPFWNNSFTTGSIANFHTIFNVVVTIIFLPFYTVLEKLAEWTIRDKKNAEDDDTFTKEDLLDDRFLVTPNVAIAQATEAVVQMGVLAQKNFISVRELYDKYDLK
;
A
#
# COMPACT_ATOMS: atom_id res chain seq x y z
N VAL A 1 -2.93 -17.65 20.92
CA VAL A 1 -2.69 -16.50 20.02
C VAL A 1 -3.50 -16.65 18.74
N LEU A 2 -3.45 -17.80 18.07
CA LEU A 2 -4.07 -18.02 16.75
C LEU A 2 -5.61 -18.17 16.76
N LYS A 3 -6.26 -18.20 17.92
CA LYS A 3 -7.73 -18.28 18.03
C LYS A 3 -8.40 -16.90 18.10
N ASN A 4 -7.63 -15.84 18.36
CA ASN A 4 -8.17 -14.48 18.44
C ASN A 4 -7.90 -13.77 17.10
N PRO A 5 -8.94 -13.36 16.35
CA PRO A 5 -8.77 -12.73 15.05
C PRO A 5 -8.00 -11.41 15.12
N VAL A 6 -8.20 -10.61 16.15
CA VAL A 6 -7.49 -9.34 16.32
C VAL A 6 -6.00 -9.57 16.50
N LEU A 7 -5.62 -10.56 17.31
CA LEU A 7 -4.22 -10.92 17.48
C LEU A 7 -3.61 -11.47 16.19
N GLY A 8 -4.37 -12.25 15.42
CA GLY A 8 -3.95 -12.73 14.11
C GLY A 8 -3.63 -11.58 13.15
N VAL A 9 -4.53 -10.60 13.06
CA VAL A 9 -4.31 -9.39 12.23
C VAL A 9 -3.09 -8.62 12.70
N LEU A 10 -2.94 -8.40 14.00
CA LEU A 10 -1.78 -7.69 14.54
C LEU A 10 -0.46 -8.42 14.24
N VAL A 11 -0.43 -9.73 14.41
CA VAL A 11 0.77 -10.53 14.08
C VAL A 11 1.10 -10.41 12.59
N GLY A 12 0.13 -10.58 11.69
CA GLY A 12 0.35 -10.41 10.26
C GLY A 12 0.82 -9.01 9.89
N ALA A 13 0.22 -7.97 10.49
CA ALA A 13 0.57 -6.57 10.23
C ALA A 13 1.99 -6.23 10.70
N ILE A 14 2.32 -6.56 11.94
CA ILE A 14 3.66 -6.28 12.50
C ILE A 14 4.73 -7.05 11.75
N PHE A 15 4.50 -8.34 11.49
CA PHE A 15 5.45 -9.19 10.79
C PHE A 15 5.75 -8.67 9.39
N THR A 16 4.69 -8.30 8.64
CA THR A 16 4.85 -7.76 7.29
C THR A 16 5.45 -6.35 7.29
N ALA A 17 5.13 -5.52 8.28
CA ALA A 17 5.74 -4.20 8.43
C ALA A 17 7.26 -4.28 8.67
N ILE A 18 7.72 -5.30 9.42
CA ILE A 18 9.16 -5.54 9.65
C ILE A 18 9.85 -6.05 8.38
N ILE A 19 9.25 -7.04 7.70
CA ILE A 19 9.81 -7.64 6.47
C ILE A 19 9.67 -6.71 5.28
N GLN A 20 8.66 -5.82 5.29
CA GLN A 20 8.30 -4.91 4.19
C GLN A 20 7.96 -5.62 2.87
N SER A 21 7.52 -6.89 2.96
CA SER A 21 7.13 -7.71 1.82
C SER A 21 5.99 -8.64 2.20
N SER A 22 4.79 -8.36 1.68
CA SER A 22 3.64 -9.24 1.87
C SER A 22 3.83 -10.59 1.17
N ALA A 23 4.50 -10.61 0.02
CA ALA A 23 4.80 -11.85 -0.68
C ALA A 23 5.71 -12.77 0.15
N ALA A 24 6.75 -12.21 0.80
CA ALA A 24 7.60 -12.97 1.70
C ALA A 24 6.83 -13.46 2.94
N SER A 25 5.99 -12.61 3.53
CA SER A 25 5.15 -12.99 4.69
C SER A 25 4.16 -14.11 4.35
N ILE A 26 3.50 -14.02 3.19
CA ILE A 26 2.63 -15.08 2.68
C ILE A 26 3.42 -16.36 2.38
N GLY A 27 4.61 -16.26 1.80
CA GLY A 27 5.48 -17.41 1.54
C GLY A 27 5.90 -18.14 2.83
N ILE A 28 6.20 -17.42 3.90
CA ILE A 28 6.48 -17.99 5.21
C ILE A 28 5.22 -18.67 5.80
N LEU A 29 4.06 -18.04 5.69
CA LEU A 29 2.81 -18.65 6.13
C LEU A 29 2.49 -19.92 5.34
N GLN A 30 2.76 -19.93 4.03
CA GLN A 30 2.65 -21.11 3.16
C GLN A 30 3.61 -22.23 3.61
N ALA A 31 4.87 -21.90 3.90
CA ALA A 31 5.84 -22.88 4.41
C ALA A 31 5.38 -23.50 5.73
N LEU A 32 4.86 -22.68 6.65
CA LEU A 32 4.31 -23.18 7.91
C LEU A 32 3.06 -24.05 7.70
N SER A 33 2.26 -23.79 6.66
CA SER A 33 1.05 -24.56 6.39
C SER A 33 1.34 -26.01 5.92
N VAL A 34 2.54 -26.28 5.41
CA VAL A 34 2.96 -27.63 4.98
C VAL A 34 2.93 -28.63 6.13
N SER A 35 3.14 -28.18 7.38
CA SER A 35 3.03 -29.03 8.57
C SER A 35 1.59 -29.49 8.89
N GLY A 36 0.58 -28.93 8.20
CA GLY A 36 -0.83 -29.18 8.47
C GLY A 36 -1.38 -28.56 9.77
N ALA A 37 -0.54 -27.85 10.53
CA ALA A 37 -0.91 -27.22 11.79
C ALA A 37 -1.70 -25.90 11.62
N ILE A 38 -1.69 -25.32 10.41
CA ILE A 38 -2.37 -24.08 10.12
C ILE A 38 -3.74 -24.35 9.51
N THR A 39 -4.78 -23.92 10.19
CA THR A 39 -6.17 -24.00 9.70
C THR A 39 -6.56 -22.69 9.01
N PHE A 40 -7.65 -22.73 8.22
CA PHE A 40 -8.22 -21.51 7.62
C PHE A 40 -8.54 -20.47 8.70
N ALA A 41 -9.18 -20.88 9.81
CA ALA A 41 -9.53 -19.99 10.91
C ALA A 41 -8.34 -19.23 11.49
N SER A 42 -7.16 -19.85 11.54
CA SER A 42 -5.94 -19.23 12.08
C SER A 42 -5.16 -18.41 11.05
N ALA A 43 -5.11 -18.85 9.81
CA ALA A 43 -4.39 -18.16 8.75
C ALA A 43 -5.11 -16.91 8.23
N PHE A 44 -6.44 -16.97 8.13
CA PHE A 44 -7.26 -15.91 7.59
C PHE A 44 -6.97 -14.53 8.22
N PRO A 45 -7.04 -14.37 9.56
CA PRO A 45 -6.73 -13.08 10.17
C PRO A 45 -5.28 -12.61 9.93
N ILE A 46 -4.33 -13.55 9.89
CA ILE A 46 -2.92 -13.24 9.61
C ILE A 46 -2.77 -12.68 8.20
N ILE A 47 -3.39 -13.33 7.19
CA ILE A 47 -3.40 -12.86 5.80
C ILE A 47 -4.00 -11.45 5.72
N MET A 48 -5.09 -11.19 6.44
CA MET A 48 -5.68 -9.84 6.50
C MET A 48 -4.68 -8.82 7.06
N GLY A 49 -3.97 -9.18 8.11
CA GLY A 49 -2.94 -8.35 8.72
C GLY A 49 -1.77 -8.06 7.76
N THR A 50 -1.35 -9.00 6.92
CA THR A 50 -0.25 -8.77 5.98
C THR A 50 -0.52 -7.60 5.02
N ASN A 51 -1.78 -7.39 4.64
CA ASN A 51 -2.17 -6.27 3.77
C ASN A 51 -2.01 -4.92 4.50
N ILE A 52 -2.38 -4.83 5.78
CA ILE A 52 -2.14 -3.62 6.58
C ILE A 52 -0.62 -3.39 6.74
N GLY A 53 0.14 -4.44 7.03
CA GLY A 53 1.60 -4.34 7.21
C GLY A 53 2.34 -3.85 5.96
N THR A 54 1.83 -4.14 4.77
CA THR A 54 2.38 -3.65 3.50
C THR A 54 2.39 -2.12 3.41
N CYS A 55 1.50 -1.44 4.15
CA CYS A 55 1.43 0.01 4.16
C CYS A 55 2.61 0.68 4.89
N ALA A 56 3.39 -0.07 5.66
CA ALA A 56 4.54 0.48 6.38
C ALA A 56 5.57 1.10 5.42
N THR A 57 5.88 0.43 4.31
CA THR A 57 6.86 0.95 3.32
C THR A 57 6.46 2.30 2.72
N PRO A 58 5.28 2.49 2.11
CA PRO A 58 4.89 3.80 1.58
C PRO A 58 4.71 4.85 2.67
N LEU A 59 4.27 4.49 3.89
CA LEU A 59 4.19 5.43 4.99
C LEU A 59 5.56 5.94 5.42
N ILE A 60 6.54 5.06 5.59
CA ILE A 60 7.92 5.42 5.92
C ILE A 60 8.52 6.26 4.80
N SER A 61 8.38 5.84 3.54
CA SER A 61 8.90 6.56 2.37
C SER A 61 8.26 7.94 2.18
N SER A 62 7.07 8.17 2.73
CA SER A 62 6.39 9.46 2.67
C SER A 62 6.91 10.49 3.69
N ILE A 63 7.77 10.06 4.65
CA ILE A 63 8.36 10.96 5.63
C ILE A 63 9.32 11.91 4.90
N GLY A 64 9.09 13.21 5.02
CA GLY A 64 9.86 14.23 4.28
C GLY A 64 9.44 14.43 2.82
N ALA A 65 8.56 13.60 2.29
CA ALA A 65 8.08 13.73 0.91
C ALA A 65 6.99 14.81 0.77
N SER A 66 6.63 15.11 -0.49
CA SER A 66 5.58 16.06 -0.83
C SER A 66 4.23 15.69 -0.21
N LYS A 67 3.34 16.67 -0.11
CA LYS A 67 1.99 16.49 0.41
C LYS A 67 1.21 15.41 -0.36
N ASN A 68 1.32 15.43 -1.67
CA ASN A 68 0.65 14.45 -2.53
C ASN A 68 1.20 13.05 -2.33
N ALA A 69 2.50 12.88 -2.11
CA ALA A 69 3.10 11.60 -1.77
C ALA A 69 2.59 11.07 -0.41
N LYS A 70 2.46 11.95 0.59
CA LYS A 70 1.85 11.60 1.89
C LYS A 70 0.38 11.19 1.76
N ARG A 71 -0.41 11.93 0.95
CA ARG A 71 -1.81 11.58 0.66
C ARG A 71 -1.91 10.22 -0.04
N ALA A 72 -1.06 9.95 -1.02
CA ALA A 72 -1.01 8.65 -1.69
C ALA A 72 -0.72 7.49 -0.71
N ALA A 73 0.25 7.68 0.20
CA ALA A 73 0.54 6.71 1.26
C ALA A 73 -0.67 6.50 2.21
N MET A 74 -1.39 7.57 2.55
CA MET A 74 -2.60 7.48 3.37
C MET A 74 -3.77 6.81 2.64
N ILE A 75 -3.96 7.05 1.35
CA ILE A 75 -4.96 6.34 0.53
C ILE A 75 -4.68 4.84 0.56
N HIS A 76 -3.43 4.44 0.35
CA HIS A 76 -3.03 3.03 0.41
C HIS A 76 -3.28 2.43 1.81
N PHE A 77 -2.99 3.16 2.87
CA PHE A 77 -3.27 2.73 4.24
C PHE A 77 -4.77 2.57 4.50
N TYR A 78 -5.60 3.55 4.15
CA TYR A 78 -7.05 3.48 4.33
C TYR A 78 -7.68 2.37 3.51
N PHE A 79 -7.24 2.18 2.28
CA PHE A 79 -7.69 1.08 1.43
C PHE A 79 -7.48 -0.27 2.13
N ASN A 80 -6.28 -0.54 2.62
CA ASN A 80 -5.97 -1.81 3.28
C ASN A 80 -6.63 -1.94 4.64
N LEU A 81 -6.66 -0.88 5.45
CA LEU A 81 -7.26 -0.91 6.78
C LEU A 81 -8.78 -1.13 6.70
N ILE A 82 -9.47 -0.29 5.94
CA ILE A 82 -10.94 -0.36 5.83
C ILE A 82 -11.33 -1.63 5.08
N GLY A 83 -10.61 -2.01 4.02
CA GLY A 83 -10.81 -3.25 3.30
C GLY A 83 -10.67 -4.47 4.20
N THR A 84 -9.65 -4.51 5.04
CA THR A 84 -9.46 -5.57 6.03
C THR A 84 -10.63 -5.64 7.02
N ILE A 85 -11.09 -4.50 7.55
CA ILE A 85 -12.21 -4.46 8.50
C ILE A 85 -13.50 -4.97 7.84
N ILE A 86 -13.84 -4.48 6.66
CA ILE A 86 -15.05 -4.88 5.92
C ILE A 86 -14.99 -6.38 5.63
N PHE A 87 -13.86 -6.88 5.15
CA PHE A 87 -13.71 -8.27 4.76
C PHE A 87 -13.73 -9.22 5.98
N LEU A 88 -13.09 -8.82 7.08
CA LEU A 88 -13.16 -9.56 8.35
C LEU A 88 -14.60 -9.68 8.83
N ILE A 89 -15.30 -8.56 8.93
CA ILE A 89 -16.70 -8.54 9.37
C ILE A 89 -17.55 -9.44 8.46
N GLY A 90 -17.42 -9.30 7.14
CA GLY A 90 -18.18 -10.09 6.17
C GLY A 90 -17.93 -11.60 6.31
N VAL A 91 -16.66 -12.02 6.39
CA VAL A 91 -16.31 -13.44 6.54
C VAL A 91 -16.78 -14.01 7.88
N TYR A 92 -16.65 -13.26 8.98
CA TYR A 92 -17.14 -13.74 10.27
C TYR A 92 -18.67 -13.77 10.34
N ILE A 93 -19.39 -12.82 9.74
CA ILE A 93 -20.85 -12.87 9.62
C ILE A 93 -21.26 -14.17 8.89
N ILE A 94 -20.66 -14.46 7.75
CA ILE A 94 -20.95 -15.68 6.99
C ILE A 94 -20.60 -16.92 7.82
N GLN A 95 -19.44 -16.90 8.50
CA GLN A 95 -19.04 -18.02 9.36
C GLN A 95 -20.03 -18.31 10.47
N TYR A 96 -20.57 -17.27 11.15
CA TYR A 96 -21.51 -17.45 12.25
C TYR A 96 -22.94 -17.71 11.83
N THR A 97 -23.35 -17.31 10.61
CA THR A 97 -24.71 -17.51 10.10
C THR A 97 -24.87 -18.80 9.31
N ILE A 98 -23.97 -19.06 8.38
CA ILE A 98 -24.05 -20.19 7.44
C ILE A 98 -23.02 -21.27 7.82
N GLY A 99 -21.84 -20.84 8.26
CA GLY A 99 -20.67 -21.69 8.52
C GLY A 99 -19.89 -22.06 7.25
N PHE A 100 -18.57 -22.01 7.33
CA PHE A 100 -17.71 -22.55 6.27
C PHE A 100 -17.33 -23.98 6.64
N PRO A 101 -17.65 -24.99 5.80
CA PRO A 101 -17.29 -26.39 6.07
C PRO A 101 -15.78 -26.61 6.26
N PHE A 102 -14.97 -25.74 5.65
CA PHE A 102 -13.51 -25.81 5.69
C PHE A 102 -12.86 -24.95 6.78
N TRP A 103 -13.63 -24.30 7.64
CA TRP A 103 -13.13 -23.33 8.65
C TRP A 103 -12.00 -23.88 9.53
N ASN A 104 -12.13 -25.12 9.97
CA ASN A 104 -11.15 -25.80 10.82
C ASN A 104 -10.21 -26.73 10.04
N ASN A 105 -10.36 -26.83 8.72
CA ASN A 105 -9.53 -27.68 7.92
C ASN A 105 -8.13 -27.07 7.74
N SER A 106 -7.12 -27.92 7.49
CA SER A 106 -5.78 -27.47 7.15
C SER A 106 -5.80 -26.59 5.91
N PHE A 107 -5.14 -25.46 6.00
CA PHE A 107 -5.11 -24.46 4.94
C PHE A 107 -3.88 -24.67 4.08
N THR A 108 -4.06 -25.12 2.85
CA THR A 108 -2.97 -25.48 1.95
C THR A 108 -2.24 -24.26 1.41
N THR A 109 -1.02 -24.44 0.92
CA THR A 109 -0.20 -23.37 0.31
C THR A 109 -0.93 -22.65 -0.82
N GLY A 110 -1.58 -23.40 -1.72
CA GLY A 110 -2.37 -22.83 -2.81
C GLY A 110 -3.60 -22.06 -2.32
N SER A 111 -4.28 -22.58 -1.29
CA SER A 111 -5.44 -21.91 -0.71
C SER A 111 -5.08 -20.57 -0.06
N ILE A 112 -3.92 -20.47 0.60
CA ILE A 112 -3.40 -19.23 1.17
C ILE A 112 -3.19 -18.17 0.08
N ALA A 113 -2.53 -18.54 -1.03
CA ALA A 113 -2.28 -17.63 -2.15
C ALA A 113 -3.59 -17.18 -2.81
N ASN A 114 -4.48 -18.13 -3.09
CA ASN A 114 -5.78 -17.83 -3.71
C ASN A 114 -6.62 -16.90 -2.83
N PHE A 115 -6.63 -17.14 -1.51
CA PHE A 115 -7.39 -16.32 -0.59
C PHE A 115 -6.84 -14.90 -0.49
N HIS A 116 -5.52 -14.73 -0.48
CA HIS A 116 -4.88 -13.42 -0.52
C HIS A 116 -5.25 -12.68 -1.83
N THR A 117 -5.26 -13.38 -2.97
CA THR A 117 -5.67 -12.82 -4.25
C THR A 117 -7.15 -12.42 -4.25
N ILE A 118 -8.04 -13.31 -3.78
CA ILE A 118 -9.49 -13.04 -3.69
C ILE A 118 -9.75 -11.80 -2.84
N PHE A 119 -9.09 -11.67 -1.68
CA PHE A 119 -9.21 -10.47 -0.86
C PHE A 119 -8.87 -9.22 -1.64
N ASN A 120 -7.71 -9.16 -2.28
CA ASN A 120 -7.28 -7.96 -3.01
C ASN A 120 -8.23 -7.62 -4.16
N VAL A 121 -8.70 -8.61 -4.92
CA VAL A 121 -9.65 -8.40 -6.02
C VAL A 121 -11.00 -7.88 -5.50
N VAL A 122 -11.55 -8.53 -4.48
CA VAL A 122 -12.86 -8.15 -3.92
C VAL A 122 -12.81 -6.75 -3.32
N VAL A 123 -11.79 -6.44 -2.53
CA VAL A 123 -11.64 -5.11 -1.92
C VAL A 123 -11.45 -4.04 -3.01
N THR A 124 -10.68 -4.33 -4.06
CA THR A 124 -10.52 -3.40 -5.18
C THR A 124 -11.87 -3.13 -5.87
N ILE A 125 -12.66 -4.16 -6.15
CA ILE A 125 -13.99 -4.01 -6.77
C ILE A 125 -14.92 -3.17 -5.87
N ILE A 126 -14.89 -3.41 -4.55
CA ILE A 126 -15.70 -2.65 -3.59
C ILE A 126 -15.30 -1.18 -3.58
N PHE A 127 -13.99 -0.87 -3.55
CA PHE A 127 -13.53 0.52 -3.44
C PHE A 127 -13.50 1.27 -4.77
N LEU A 128 -13.54 0.58 -5.92
CA LEU A 128 -13.50 1.23 -7.23
C LEU A 128 -14.55 2.35 -7.37
N PRO A 129 -15.83 2.16 -7.01
CA PRO A 129 -16.84 3.23 -7.06
C PRO A 129 -16.68 4.27 -5.92
N PHE A 130 -15.93 3.97 -4.88
CA PHE A 130 -15.78 4.81 -3.68
C PHE A 130 -14.38 5.41 -3.52
N TYR A 131 -13.57 5.46 -4.59
CA TYR A 131 -12.20 5.98 -4.51
C TYR A 131 -12.13 7.41 -3.97
N THR A 132 -13.14 8.25 -4.28
CA THR A 132 -13.24 9.62 -3.78
C THR A 132 -13.38 9.71 -2.25
N VAL A 133 -13.90 8.67 -1.59
CA VAL A 133 -13.98 8.61 -0.12
C VAL A 133 -12.59 8.45 0.47
N LEU A 134 -11.76 7.58 -0.13
CA LEU A 134 -10.38 7.38 0.30
C LEU A 134 -9.53 8.65 0.10
N GLU A 135 -9.75 9.34 -1.02
CA GLU A 135 -9.12 10.63 -1.32
C GLU A 135 -9.48 11.69 -0.26
N LYS A 136 -10.77 11.88 0.02
CA LYS A 136 -11.22 12.81 1.07
C LYS A 136 -10.68 12.48 2.46
N LEU A 137 -10.58 11.20 2.81
CA LEU A 137 -9.97 10.76 4.06
C LEU A 137 -8.49 11.13 4.13
N ALA A 138 -7.77 10.95 3.03
CA ALA A 138 -6.36 11.34 2.94
C ALA A 138 -6.17 12.85 3.03
N GLU A 139 -7.01 13.63 2.35
CA GLU A 139 -7.01 15.10 2.43
C GLU A 139 -7.36 15.60 3.83
N TRP A 140 -8.33 14.97 4.50
CA TRP A 140 -8.70 15.29 5.87
C TRP A 140 -7.55 15.06 6.84
N THR A 141 -6.76 14.00 6.60
CA THR A 141 -5.60 13.64 7.43
C THR A 141 -4.40 14.54 7.13
N ILE A 142 -4.13 14.76 5.84
CA ILE A 142 -3.02 15.60 5.35
C ILE A 142 -3.62 16.89 4.80
N ARG A 143 -3.87 17.83 5.71
CA ARG A 143 -4.51 19.11 5.40
C ARG A 143 -3.60 20.08 4.66
N ASP A 144 -4.17 20.94 3.83
CA ASP A 144 -3.47 22.08 3.27
C ASP A 144 -3.18 23.11 4.37
N LYS A 145 -1.91 23.51 4.50
CA LYS A 145 -1.56 24.67 5.30
C LYS A 145 -1.97 25.91 4.50
N LYS A 146 -2.81 26.77 5.06
CA LYS A 146 -3.35 27.97 4.40
C LYS A 146 -2.32 28.99 3.88
N ASN A 147 -1.02 28.82 4.17
CA ASN A 147 0.06 29.76 3.81
C ASN A 147 1.39 29.06 3.51
N ALA A 148 1.40 27.81 3.05
CA ALA A 148 2.59 27.22 2.48
C ALA A 148 2.45 27.41 0.96
N GLU A 149 3.26 28.28 0.38
CA GLU A 149 3.67 28.12 -1.00
C GLU A 149 3.99 26.64 -1.19
N ASP A 150 3.34 26.01 -2.16
CA ASP A 150 3.52 24.58 -2.41
C ASP A 150 5.02 24.36 -2.65
N ASP A 151 5.68 23.75 -1.66
CA ASP A 151 7.07 23.32 -1.74
C ASP A 151 7.17 22.03 -2.58
N ASP A 152 6.29 21.91 -3.56
CA ASP A 152 6.42 21.05 -4.70
C ASP A 152 7.40 21.76 -5.64
N THR A 153 8.70 21.56 -5.43
CA THR A 153 9.78 22.01 -6.29
C THR A 153 9.66 21.48 -7.74
N PHE A 154 8.60 20.80 -8.04
CA PHE A 154 8.05 20.51 -9.36
C PHE A 154 6.64 21.08 -9.44
N THR A 155 6.53 22.37 -9.68
CA THR A 155 5.28 22.94 -10.13
C THR A 155 4.97 22.36 -11.50
N LYS A 156 3.95 21.52 -11.52
CA LYS A 156 3.40 20.85 -12.70
C LYS A 156 3.04 21.85 -13.82
N GLU A 157 2.90 23.11 -13.45
CA GLU A 157 2.44 24.20 -14.29
C GLU A 157 3.48 24.64 -15.33
N ASP A 158 4.78 24.42 -15.07
CA ASP A 158 5.82 24.91 -15.98
C ASP A 158 6.25 23.89 -17.04
N LEU A 159 5.96 22.58 -16.86
CA LEU A 159 6.47 21.53 -17.73
C LEU A 159 5.47 21.01 -18.77
N LEU A 160 4.15 21.00 -18.45
CA LEU A 160 3.11 20.51 -19.33
C LEU A 160 1.87 21.41 -19.24
N ASP A 161 1.78 22.38 -20.14
CA ASP A 161 0.60 23.27 -20.24
C ASP A 161 -0.39 22.66 -21.24
N ASP A 162 -1.62 22.35 -20.76
CA ASP A 162 -2.70 21.77 -21.56
C ASP A 162 -3.05 22.59 -22.79
N ARG A 163 -2.74 23.89 -22.80
CA ARG A 163 -2.93 24.78 -23.96
C ARG A 163 -2.11 24.37 -25.18
N PHE A 164 -1.01 23.66 -24.97
CA PHE A 164 -0.16 23.20 -26.08
C PHE A 164 -0.60 21.87 -26.68
N LEU A 165 -1.57 21.17 -26.07
CA LEU A 165 -2.18 19.95 -26.65
C LEU A 165 -2.84 20.21 -28.01
N VAL A 166 -3.25 21.45 -28.29
CA VAL A 166 -3.79 21.86 -29.58
C VAL A 166 -2.73 21.80 -30.70
N THR A 167 -1.43 21.84 -30.35
CA THR A 167 -0.32 21.80 -31.31
C THR A 167 0.55 20.57 -31.00
N PRO A 168 0.32 19.42 -31.67
CA PRO A 168 0.95 18.13 -31.31
C PRO A 168 2.49 18.18 -31.26
N ASN A 169 3.12 18.89 -32.16
CA ASN A 169 4.58 19.01 -32.22
C ASN A 169 5.15 19.75 -30.99
N VAL A 170 4.43 20.76 -30.49
CA VAL A 170 4.84 21.51 -29.29
C VAL A 170 4.59 20.66 -28.04
N ALA A 171 3.48 19.95 -27.98
CA ALA A 171 3.17 19.04 -26.87
C ALA A 171 4.22 17.91 -26.75
N ILE A 172 4.65 17.33 -27.87
CA ILE A 172 5.71 16.32 -27.91
C ILE A 172 7.06 16.91 -27.47
N ALA A 173 7.39 18.10 -27.91
CA ALA A 173 8.62 18.76 -27.51
C ALA A 173 8.66 19.03 -26.01
N GLN A 174 7.56 19.51 -25.43
CA GLN A 174 7.45 19.73 -23.97
C GLN A 174 7.49 18.41 -23.17
N ALA A 175 6.79 17.38 -23.64
CA ALA A 175 6.86 16.07 -23.02
C ALA A 175 8.28 15.50 -23.03
N THR A 176 9.00 15.68 -24.13
CA THR A 176 10.42 15.27 -24.26
C THR A 176 11.30 16.04 -23.28
N GLU A 177 11.13 17.35 -23.18
CA GLU A 177 11.85 18.20 -22.23
C GLU A 177 11.57 17.77 -20.78
N ALA A 178 10.30 17.51 -20.44
CA ALA A 178 9.91 17.02 -19.11
C ALA A 178 10.61 15.69 -18.76
N VAL A 179 10.68 14.75 -19.70
CA VAL A 179 11.39 13.48 -19.52
C VAL A 179 12.88 13.68 -19.31
N VAL A 180 13.50 14.57 -20.08
CA VAL A 180 14.92 14.92 -19.93
C VAL A 180 15.19 15.51 -18.54
N GLN A 181 14.36 16.44 -18.09
CA GLN A 181 14.49 17.06 -16.76
C GLN A 181 14.30 16.04 -15.64
N MET A 182 13.37 15.10 -15.78
CA MET A 182 13.23 13.96 -14.84
C MET A 182 14.53 13.14 -14.77
N GLY A 183 15.16 12.86 -15.91
CA GLY A 183 16.43 12.16 -15.97
C GLY A 183 17.56 12.92 -15.28
N VAL A 184 17.67 14.23 -15.51
CA VAL A 184 18.66 15.10 -14.87
C VAL A 184 18.44 15.14 -13.35
N LEU A 185 17.20 15.23 -12.90
CA LEU A 185 16.89 15.22 -11.47
C LEU A 185 17.22 13.87 -10.82
N ALA A 186 16.88 12.76 -11.48
CA ALA A 186 17.23 11.42 -11.00
C ALA A 186 18.75 11.27 -10.88
N GLN A 187 19.51 11.74 -11.87
CA GLN A 187 20.97 11.74 -11.83
C GLN A 187 21.51 12.59 -10.68
N LYS A 188 20.98 13.81 -10.49
CA LYS A 188 21.38 14.70 -9.40
C LYS A 188 21.10 14.06 -8.03
N ASN A 189 19.93 13.47 -7.86
CA ASN A 189 19.56 12.78 -6.62
C ASN A 189 20.49 11.60 -6.36
N PHE A 190 20.81 10.81 -7.38
CA PHE A 190 21.75 9.70 -7.27
C PHE A 190 23.14 10.15 -6.84
N ILE A 191 23.65 11.24 -7.43
CA ILE A 191 24.95 11.82 -7.06
C ILE A 191 24.92 12.30 -5.60
N SER A 192 23.84 13.00 -5.20
CA SER A 192 23.69 13.50 -3.82
C SER A 192 23.64 12.36 -2.80
N VAL A 193 22.93 11.28 -3.11
CA VAL A 193 22.89 10.08 -2.24
C VAL A 193 24.27 9.43 -2.16
N ARG A 194 25.00 9.35 -3.26
CA ARG A 194 26.37 8.82 -3.27
C ARG A 194 27.32 9.66 -2.44
N GLU A 195 27.24 10.99 -2.54
CA GLU A 195 28.05 11.90 -1.72
C GLU A 195 27.71 11.77 -0.23
N LEU A 196 26.44 11.53 0.11
CA LEU A 196 26.01 11.28 1.48
C LEU A 196 26.61 9.96 2.01
N TYR A 197 26.69 8.94 1.17
CA TYR A 197 27.30 7.65 1.53
C TYR A 197 28.81 7.79 1.81
N ASP A 198 29.51 8.59 0.99
CA ASP A 198 30.95 8.81 1.15
C ASP A 198 31.32 9.77 2.31
N LYS A 199 30.39 10.64 2.73
CA LYS A 199 30.59 11.68 3.74
C LYS A 199 29.60 11.60 4.91
N TYR A 200 29.06 10.42 5.18
CA TYR A 200 28.11 10.24 6.28
C TYR A 200 28.80 10.43 7.63
N ASP A 201 28.61 11.61 8.22
CA ASP A 201 29.09 11.97 9.55
C ASP A 201 27.90 11.85 10.54
N LEU A 202 28.02 10.89 11.45
CA LEU A 202 27.07 10.69 12.55
C LEU A 202 27.29 11.81 13.59
N LYS A 203 26.70 12.99 13.39
CA LYS A 203 26.51 13.99 14.43
C LYS A 203 25.10 13.97 14.96
#